data_24d9dcc20e9a8bbf52455eec6f4f452d
#
_entry.id   24d9dcc20e9a8bbf52455eec6f4f452d
#
_cell.length_a   1.000
_cell.length_b   1.000
_cell.length_c   1.000
_cell.angle_alpha   90.00
_cell.angle_beta   90.00
_cell.angle_gamma   90.00
#
_symmetry.space_group_name_H-M   'P 1'
#
loop_
_entity.id
_entity.type
_entity.pdbx_description
1 polymer ?
#
loop_
_entity_poly.entity_id
_entity_poly.type
_entity_poly.pdbx_seq_one_letter_code
_entity_poly.pdbx_strand_id
1 'polypeptide(L)'
;VLKFSFLKLFFIYCQGKSGSSIVRWKRCHFTHREKDGKYLLMDVSCAILAGGKSTRIGEDKATLEINGEPLIHRICTIARRIFNNVVIVSKQHSNINRIGVPVIYDTIPIQGSLAGIVSALLYSHTTYVFVLACDMPNVSEKALFSMVEEADGADIIVPHTESGYEPLHALYNRSCISPMLTLLSRHIFRISALFPYLVVKELQQKPYFFHNGLSIFMNVNTREDVACAQRLGLR
;
A
#
# COMPACT_ATOMS: atom_id res chain seq x y z
N VAL A 1 -11.18 35.77 1.53
CA VAL A 1 -12.11 35.30 0.49
C VAL A 1 -11.88 33.81 0.29
N LEU A 2 -12.72 32.98 0.91
CA LEU A 2 -12.69 31.52 0.78
C LEU A 2 -13.21 31.13 -0.61
N LYS A 3 -12.36 30.56 -1.44
CA LYS A 3 -12.80 29.90 -2.67
C LYS A 3 -13.21 28.46 -2.32
N PHE A 4 -14.51 28.22 -2.26
CA PHE A 4 -15.08 26.88 -2.28
C PHE A 4 -14.82 26.27 -3.67
N SER A 5 -14.06 25.19 -3.71
CA SER A 5 -13.80 24.41 -4.93
C SER A 5 -14.97 23.47 -5.14
N PHE A 6 -15.62 23.59 -6.30
CA PHE A 6 -16.84 22.87 -6.68
C PHE A 6 -16.60 21.35 -6.77
N LEU A 7 -17.44 20.58 -6.06
CA LEU A 7 -17.64 19.15 -6.30
C LEU A 7 -18.21 18.97 -7.71
N LYS A 8 -17.42 18.46 -8.66
CA LYS A 8 -17.95 17.97 -9.92
C LYS A 8 -18.45 16.53 -9.75
N LEU A 9 -19.74 16.37 -9.51
CA LEU A 9 -20.43 15.09 -9.69
C LEU A 9 -20.53 14.78 -11.19
N PHE A 10 -19.86 13.73 -11.64
CA PHE A 10 -20.11 13.19 -12.97
C PHE A 10 -21.25 12.17 -12.88
N PHE A 11 -22.37 12.48 -13.55
CA PHE A 11 -23.46 11.54 -13.75
C PHE A 11 -23.11 10.65 -14.95
N ILE A 12 -22.97 9.35 -14.73
CA ILE A 12 -22.95 8.37 -15.82
C ILE A 12 -24.34 7.77 -15.89
N TYR A 13 -25.06 8.10 -16.94
CA TYR A 13 -26.37 7.53 -17.24
C TYR A 13 -26.16 6.17 -17.92
N CYS A 14 -26.46 5.07 -17.25
CA CYS A 14 -26.63 3.76 -17.87
C CYS A 14 -28.10 3.46 -18.04
N GLN A 15 -28.60 3.47 -19.27
CA GLN A 15 -29.94 2.93 -19.57
C GLN A 15 -29.88 1.41 -19.53
N GLY A 16 -30.50 0.81 -18.51
CA GLY A 16 -30.78 -0.62 -18.47
C GLY A 16 -31.99 -0.94 -19.35
N LYS A 17 -31.96 -2.09 -20.02
CA LYS A 17 -33.02 -2.59 -20.92
C LYS A 17 -34.34 -2.95 -20.21
N SER A 18 -34.53 -2.66 -18.96
CA SER A 18 -35.74 -2.94 -18.19
C SER A 18 -36.08 -1.78 -17.26
N GLY A 19 -36.55 -0.67 -17.75
CA GLY A 19 -37.34 0.37 -17.09
C GLY A 19 -37.07 0.80 -15.62
N SER A 20 -36.08 0.25 -14.94
CA SER A 20 -35.67 0.63 -13.57
C SER A 20 -34.31 1.32 -13.60
N SER A 21 -34.31 2.62 -13.29
CA SER A 21 -33.12 3.45 -13.18
C SER A 21 -32.42 3.14 -11.85
N ILE A 22 -31.38 2.32 -11.89
CA ILE A 22 -30.50 2.15 -10.74
C ILE A 22 -29.43 3.26 -10.83
N VAL A 23 -29.55 4.29 -10.01
CA VAL A 23 -28.53 5.31 -9.84
C VAL A 23 -27.42 4.71 -8.94
N ARG A 24 -26.38 4.18 -9.56
CA ARG A 24 -25.19 3.70 -8.83
C ARG A 24 -24.26 4.88 -8.63
N TRP A 25 -24.17 5.37 -7.41
CA TRP A 25 -23.21 6.39 -7.04
C TRP A 25 -21.81 5.80 -7.07
N LYS A 26 -21.04 6.04 -8.11
CA LYS A 26 -19.59 5.82 -8.08
C LYS A 26 -18.98 6.97 -7.30
N ARG A 27 -18.48 6.70 -6.11
CA ARG A 27 -17.65 7.63 -5.35
C ARG A 27 -16.33 7.78 -6.13
N CYS A 28 -16.22 8.80 -6.98
CA CYS A 28 -14.95 9.13 -7.62
C CYS A 28 -14.00 9.61 -6.52
N HIS A 29 -12.99 8.82 -6.20
CA HIS A 29 -11.86 9.30 -5.46
C HIS A 29 -11.15 10.30 -6.37
N PHE A 30 -11.11 11.58 -5.95
CA PHE A 30 -10.59 12.66 -6.78
C PHE A 30 -9.09 12.48 -6.99
N THR A 31 -8.70 12.13 -8.20
CA THR A 31 -7.33 12.30 -8.66
C THR A 31 -7.19 13.73 -9.15
N HIS A 32 -6.36 14.52 -8.49
CA HIS A 32 -5.98 15.84 -8.99
C HIS A 32 -4.75 15.67 -9.87
N ARG A 33 -4.85 16.10 -11.14
CA ARG A 33 -3.69 16.20 -12.01
C ARG A 33 -3.07 17.58 -11.80
N GLU A 34 -1.91 17.65 -11.16
CA GLU A 34 -1.15 18.89 -11.10
C GLU A 34 -0.54 19.24 -12.47
N LYS A 35 -0.16 20.53 -12.66
CA LYS A 35 0.38 21.07 -13.91
C LYS A 35 1.56 20.27 -14.48
N ASP A 36 2.30 19.54 -13.64
CA ASP A 36 3.48 18.75 -14.00
C ASP A 36 3.17 17.29 -14.35
N GLY A 37 1.90 16.95 -14.58
CA GLY A 37 1.50 15.59 -14.95
C GLY A 37 1.47 14.57 -13.81
N LYS A 38 1.62 15.01 -12.56
CA LYS A 38 1.62 14.18 -11.37
C LYS A 38 0.18 13.88 -10.92
N TYR A 39 -0.13 12.61 -10.72
CA TYR A 39 -1.41 12.18 -10.12
C TYR A 39 -1.24 12.09 -8.62
N LEU A 40 -2.00 12.87 -7.86
CA LEU A 40 -1.97 12.82 -6.40
C LEU A 40 -3.31 12.30 -5.88
N LEU A 41 -3.24 11.29 -5.05
CA LEU A 41 -4.42 10.69 -4.39
C LEU A 41 -4.66 11.38 -3.04
N MET A 42 -5.72 12.17 -2.95
CA MET A 42 -5.94 13.09 -1.82
C MET A 42 -6.41 12.42 -0.53
N ASP A 43 -7.10 11.29 -0.62
CA ASP A 43 -7.69 10.60 0.56
C ASP A 43 -7.06 9.24 0.86
N VAL A 44 -5.84 9.04 0.36
CA VAL A 44 -5.04 7.85 0.60
C VAL A 44 -3.62 8.22 1.00
N SER A 45 -3.15 7.70 2.13
CA SER A 45 -1.75 7.75 2.54
C SER A 45 -1.04 6.46 2.15
N CYS A 46 0.28 6.48 2.08
CA CYS A 46 1.09 5.28 1.89
C CYS A 46 1.96 5.03 3.12
N ALA A 47 1.98 3.78 3.59
CA ALA A 47 2.84 3.34 4.68
C ALA A 47 3.76 2.23 4.20
N ILE A 48 5.07 2.45 4.31
CA ILE A 48 6.10 1.48 3.96
C ILE A 48 6.55 0.78 5.24
N LEU A 49 6.26 -0.52 5.36
CA LEU A 49 6.62 -1.30 6.52
C LEU A 49 8.09 -1.74 6.43
N ALA A 50 8.94 -1.10 7.23
CA ALA A 50 10.37 -1.38 7.32
C ALA A 50 10.70 -2.11 8.64
N GLY A 51 9.89 -3.08 9.04
CA GLY A 51 10.04 -3.83 10.27
C GLY A 51 9.93 -5.32 10.05
N GLY A 52 11.02 -6.04 10.24
CA GLY A 52 11.06 -7.49 10.26
C GLY A 52 12.38 -7.94 10.91
N LYS A 53 12.37 -9.02 11.71
CA LYS A 53 13.62 -9.61 12.20
C LYS A 53 14.40 -10.12 11.01
N SER A 54 15.41 -9.38 10.59
CA SER A 54 16.44 -9.84 9.65
C SER A 54 17.39 -10.82 10.38
N THR A 55 16.82 -11.93 10.92
CA THR A 55 17.56 -12.89 11.72
C THR A 55 18.51 -13.77 10.91
N ARG A 56 18.41 -13.74 9.57
CA ARG A 56 19.18 -14.65 8.70
C ARG A 56 20.45 -14.04 8.13
N ILE A 57 20.62 -12.70 8.11
CA ILE A 57 21.75 -12.06 7.41
C ILE A 57 22.48 -11.05 8.32
N GLY A 58 21.98 -10.73 9.53
CA GLY A 58 22.61 -9.71 10.39
C GLY A 58 22.53 -8.26 9.85
N GLU A 59 22.09 -8.06 8.63
CA GLU A 59 21.88 -6.75 8.00
C GLU A 59 20.40 -6.38 8.00
N ASP A 60 20.12 -5.10 8.17
CA ASP A 60 18.74 -4.58 8.08
C ASP A 60 18.32 -4.67 6.60
N LYS A 61 17.18 -5.37 6.33
CA LYS A 61 16.64 -5.50 4.97
C LYS A 61 16.43 -4.15 4.27
N ALA A 62 16.22 -3.10 5.05
CA ALA A 62 16.06 -1.74 4.54
C ALA A 62 17.37 -1.19 3.92
N THR A 63 18.52 -1.80 4.22
CA THR A 63 19.84 -1.40 3.70
C THR A 63 20.28 -2.19 2.47
N LEU A 64 19.51 -3.22 2.04
CA LEU A 64 19.81 -3.91 0.79
C LEU A 64 19.73 -2.94 -0.39
N GLU A 65 20.70 -2.99 -1.28
CA GLU A 65 20.81 -2.07 -2.40
C GLU A 65 20.62 -2.79 -3.74
N ILE A 66 19.90 -2.11 -4.65
CA ILE A 66 19.85 -2.46 -6.07
C ILE A 66 20.52 -1.33 -6.84
N ASN A 67 21.59 -1.64 -7.58
CA ASN A 67 22.39 -0.67 -8.34
C ASN A 67 22.90 0.51 -7.47
N GLY A 68 23.26 0.26 -6.21
CA GLY A 68 23.73 1.29 -5.28
C GLY A 68 22.62 2.14 -4.64
N GLU A 69 21.35 1.82 -4.89
CA GLU A 69 20.21 2.49 -4.26
C GLU A 69 19.54 1.56 -3.25
N PRO A 70 19.39 1.96 -1.97
CA PRO A 70 18.65 1.19 -0.97
C PRO A 70 17.21 0.91 -1.41
N LEU A 71 16.73 -0.32 -1.20
CA LEU A 71 15.38 -0.74 -1.61
C LEU A 71 14.29 0.21 -1.09
N ILE A 72 14.39 0.58 0.18
CA ILE A 72 13.43 1.46 0.81
C ILE A 72 13.41 2.85 0.17
N HIS A 73 14.57 3.38 -0.25
CA HIS A 73 14.65 4.68 -0.93
C HIS A 73 13.92 4.65 -2.27
N ARG A 74 14.12 3.60 -3.05
CA ARG A 74 13.43 3.36 -4.31
C ARG A 74 11.89 3.32 -4.13
N ILE A 75 11.40 2.55 -3.15
CA ILE A 75 9.97 2.43 -2.87
C ILE A 75 9.41 3.79 -2.44
N CYS A 76 10.10 4.52 -1.56
CA CYS A 76 9.70 5.86 -1.14
C CYS A 76 9.61 6.84 -2.31
N THR A 77 10.58 6.80 -3.24
CA THR A 77 10.61 7.67 -4.41
C THR A 77 9.40 7.43 -5.31
N ILE A 78 9.04 6.17 -5.55
CA ILE A 78 7.87 5.81 -6.37
C ILE A 78 6.57 6.20 -5.64
N ALA A 79 6.44 5.86 -4.36
CA ALA A 79 5.26 6.16 -3.57
C ALA A 79 4.96 7.67 -3.50
N ARG A 80 5.99 8.52 -3.35
CA ARG A 80 5.84 10.00 -3.31
C ARG A 80 5.37 10.62 -4.62
N ARG A 81 5.40 9.89 -5.72
CA ARG A 81 4.83 10.37 -6.99
C ARG A 81 3.32 10.20 -7.06
N ILE A 82 2.75 9.30 -6.24
CA ILE A 82 1.33 8.94 -6.23
C ILE A 82 0.62 9.47 -4.99
N PHE A 83 1.27 9.40 -3.82
CA PHE A 83 0.66 9.75 -2.54
C PHE A 83 1.24 11.06 -2.00
N ASN A 84 0.37 11.94 -1.49
CA ASN A 84 0.77 13.18 -0.81
C ASN A 84 1.44 12.88 0.53
N ASN A 85 0.98 11.84 1.22
CA ASN A 85 1.44 11.45 2.55
C ASN A 85 2.07 10.06 2.46
N VAL A 86 3.39 10.00 2.61
CA VAL A 86 4.15 8.75 2.67
C VAL A 86 4.87 8.71 4.00
N VAL A 87 4.77 7.59 4.71
CA VAL A 87 5.47 7.35 5.97
C VAL A 87 6.17 6.00 5.96
N ILE A 88 7.24 5.89 6.73
CA ILE A 88 7.90 4.62 7.02
C ILE A 88 7.49 4.18 8.41
N VAL A 89 7.04 2.94 8.56
CA VAL A 89 6.75 2.33 9.87
C VAL A 89 7.90 1.41 10.23
N SER A 90 8.60 1.72 11.32
CA SER A 90 9.76 0.93 11.78
C SER A 90 9.65 0.63 13.28
N LYS A 91 10.27 -0.46 13.71
CA LYS A 91 10.34 -0.83 15.14
C LYS A 91 11.54 -0.25 15.88
N GLN A 92 12.58 0.12 15.16
CA GLN A 92 13.85 0.56 15.75
C GLN A 92 14.31 1.86 15.10
N HIS A 93 15.10 2.62 15.85
CA HIS A 93 15.90 3.72 15.33
C HIS A 93 16.96 3.17 14.37
N SER A 94 16.56 3.00 13.11
CA SER A 94 17.44 2.57 12.04
C SER A 94 17.95 3.79 11.26
N ASN A 95 19.02 3.62 10.49
CA ASN A 95 19.61 4.69 9.64
C ASN A 95 18.67 5.18 8.51
N ILE A 96 17.39 4.80 8.56
CA ILE A 96 16.32 5.14 7.61
C ILE A 96 16.00 6.66 7.61
N ASN A 97 16.39 7.39 8.67
CA ASN A 97 16.11 8.83 8.84
C ASN A 97 16.69 9.74 7.73
N ARG A 98 17.58 9.22 6.87
CA ARG A 98 18.21 9.98 5.77
C ARG A 98 17.38 10.05 4.49
N ILE A 99 16.21 9.38 4.43
CA ILE A 99 15.42 9.24 3.19
C ILE A 99 14.51 10.45 2.95
N GLY A 100 14.37 11.36 3.93
CA GLY A 100 13.49 12.54 3.79
C GLY A 100 12.00 12.19 3.78
N VAL A 101 11.64 11.03 4.32
CA VAL A 101 10.26 10.56 4.56
C VAL A 101 10.07 10.43 6.06
N PRO A 102 8.94 10.90 6.64
CA PRO A 102 8.66 10.73 8.05
C PRO A 102 8.74 9.26 8.48
N VAL A 103 9.44 8.99 9.58
CA VAL A 103 9.52 7.67 10.19
C VAL A 103 8.67 7.67 11.45
N ILE A 104 7.69 6.78 11.50
CA ILE A 104 6.90 6.53 12.69
C ILE A 104 7.35 5.22 13.34
N TYR A 105 7.40 5.23 14.65
CA TYR A 105 7.75 4.01 15.38
C TYR A 105 6.49 3.24 15.73
N ASP A 106 6.55 1.93 15.48
CA ASP A 106 5.48 1.02 15.88
C ASP A 106 5.37 1.03 17.42
N THR A 107 4.32 1.68 17.94
CA THR A 107 4.06 1.83 19.36
C THR A 107 3.39 0.59 19.97
N ILE A 108 2.97 -0.35 19.13
CA ILE A 108 2.33 -1.59 19.58
C ILE A 108 3.43 -2.58 19.97
N PRO A 109 3.50 -3.02 21.25
CA PRO A 109 4.58 -3.88 21.74
C PRO A 109 4.49 -5.33 21.24
N ILE A 110 3.83 -5.54 20.12
CA ILE A 110 3.59 -6.84 19.48
C ILE A 110 4.37 -6.90 18.17
N GLN A 111 5.07 -8.02 17.94
CA GLN A 111 5.80 -8.22 16.67
C GLN A 111 4.86 -8.70 15.56
N GLY A 112 5.04 -8.18 14.36
CA GLY A 112 4.33 -8.65 13.17
C GLY A 112 3.83 -7.52 12.27
N SER A 113 3.56 -7.84 11.03
CA SER A 113 3.10 -6.87 10.03
C SER A 113 1.75 -6.25 10.41
N LEU A 114 0.88 -7.03 11.08
CA LEU A 114 -0.42 -6.53 11.53
C LEU A 114 -0.30 -5.33 12.47
N ALA A 115 0.67 -5.36 13.42
CA ALA A 115 0.93 -4.25 14.33
C ALA A 115 1.40 -3.00 13.56
N GLY A 116 2.30 -3.18 12.59
CA GLY A 116 2.75 -2.08 11.73
C GLY A 116 1.62 -1.45 10.91
N ILE A 117 0.68 -2.25 10.40
CA ILE A 117 -0.50 -1.75 9.68
C ILE A 117 -1.38 -0.92 10.63
N VAL A 118 -1.63 -1.40 11.85
CA VAL A 118 -2.41 -0.63 12.84
C VAL A 118 -1.72 0.70 13.16
N SER A 119 -0.41 0.69 13.39
CA SER A 119 0.35 1.92 13.65
C SER A 119 0.24 2.91 12.48
N ALA A 120 0.30 2.43 11.24
CA ALA A 120 0.10 3.25 10.05
C ALA A 120 -1.30 3.86 9.99
N LEU A 121 -2.34 3.06 10.25
CA LEU A 121 -3.73 3.51 10.25
C LEU A 121 -4.02 4.52 11.36
N LEU A 122 -3.44 4.33 12.55
CA LEU A 122 -3.59 5.26 13.68
C LEU A 122 -2.90 6.61 13.39
N TYR A 123 -1.74 6.58 12.77
CA TYR A 123 -1.00 7.78 12.41
C TYR A 123 -1.64 8.56 11.27
N SER A 124 -2.23 7.87 10.29
CA SER A 124 -2.82 8.48 9.10
C SER A 124 -4.11 9.23 9.42
N HIS A 125 -4.33 10.35 8.72
CA HIS A 125 -5.59 11.12 8.74
C HIS A 125 -6.48 10.86 7.52
N THR A 126 -6.04 10.02 6.57
CA THR A 126 -6.80 9.67 5.36
C THR A 126 -7.73 8.49 5.60
N THR A 127 -8.74 8.33 4.75
CA THR A 127 -9.72 7.22 4.83
C THR A 127 -9.04 5.87 4.62
N TYR A 128 -8.08 5.82 3.68
CA TYR A 128 -7.33 4.62 3.36
C TYR A 128 -5.83 4.80 3.59
N VAL A 129 -5.17 3.70 3.92
CA VAL A 129 -3.71 3.58 3.89
C VAL A 129 -3.32 2.48 2.91
N PHE A 130 -2.51 2.81 1.91
CA PHE A 130 -1.83 1.84 1.08
C PHE A 130 -0.61 1.33 1.83
N VAL A 131 -0.54 0.04 2.06
CA VAL A 131 0.57 -0.60 2.77
C VAL A 131 1.50 -1.25 1.76
N LEU A 132 2.80 -0.97 1.89
CA LEU A 132 3.88 -1.57 1.10
C LEU A 132 4.90 -2.22 2.02
N ALA A 133 5.40 -3.40 1.65
CA ALA A 133 6.57 -3.98 2.29
C ALA A 133 7.86 -3.41 1.70
N CYS A 134 8.88 -3.19 2.53
CA CYS A 134 10.17 -2.66 2.08
C CYS A 134 11.01 -3.67 1.27
N ASP A 135 10.63 -4.94 1.24
CA ASP A 135 11.30 -6.01 0.51
C ASP A 135 10.64 -6.36 -0.84
N MET A 136 9.67 -5.56 -1.30
CA MET A 136 9.04 -5.65 -2.62
C MET A 136 9.47 -4.48 -3.52
N PRO A 137 10.68 -4.50 -4.11
CA PRO A 137 11.25 -3.32 -4.78
C PRO A 137 10.68 -3.05 -6.18
N ASN A 138 9.94 -4.00 -6.78
CA ASN A 138 9.37 -3.85 -8.12
C ASN A 138 8.04 -3.07 -8.13
N VAL A 139 7.92 -2.08 -7.26
CA VAL A 139 6.72 -1.22 -7.18
C VAL A 139 6.50 -0.49 -8.50
N SER A 140 5.24 -0.39 -8.93
CA SER A 140 4.83 0.30 -10.15
C SER A 140 3.82 1.40 -9.84
N GLU A 141 4.07 2.62 -10.31
CA GLU A 141 3.13 3.75 -10.19
C GLU A 141 1.74 3.38 -10.75
N LYS A 142 1.73 2.68 -11.89
CA LYS A 142 0.49 2.22 -12.52
C LYS A 142 -0.28 1.24 -11.63
N ALA A 143 0.43 0.32 -10.97
CA ALA A 143 -0.21 -0.64 -10.08
C ALA A 143 -0.79 0.06 -8.84
N LEU A 144 -0.02 0.93 -8.20
CA LEU A 144 -0.47 1.71 -7.04
C LEU A 144 -1.73 2.50 -7.37
N PHE A 145 -1.70 3.24 -8.47
CA PHE A 145 -2.84 4.04 -8.92
C PHE A 145 -4.06 3.17 -9.23
N SER A 146 -3.90 2.10 -10.04
CA SER A 146 -5.01 1.24 -10.43
C SER A 146 -5.65 0.52 -9.25
N MET A 147 -4.86 0.13 -8.24
CA MET A 147 -5.39 -0.49 -7.03
C MET A 147 -6.19 0.48 -6.17
N VAL A 148 -5.76 1.76 -6.09
CA VAL A 148 -6.52 2.78 -5.37
C VAL A 148 -7.85 3.09 -6.06
N GLU A 149 -7.90 3.07 -7.39
CA GLU A 149 -9.16 3.25 -8.13
C GLU A 149 -10.18 2.14 -7.86
N GLU A 150 -9.72 0.97 -7.43
CA GLU A 150 -10.57 -0.15 -7.02
C GLU A 150 -11.19 0.03 -5.62
N ALA A 151 -10.82 1.08 -4.87
CA ALA A 151 -11.35 1.34 -3.53
C ALA A 151 -12.75 1.95 -3.61
N ASP A 152 -13.78 1.10 -3.66
CA ASP A 152 -15.19 1.45 -3.79
C ASP A 152 -16.01 1.22 -2.52
N GLY A 153 -15.40 1.48 -1.35
CA GLY A 153 -16.04 1.34 -0.05
C GLY A 153 -15.73 0.03 0.68
N ALA A 154 -14.90 -0.86 0.11
CA ALA A 154 -14.41 -2.03 0.81
C ALA A 154 -13.48 -1.65 1.97
N ASP A 155 -13.46 -2.47 3.02
CA ASP A 155 -12.55 -2.26 4.15
C ASP A 155 -11.11 -2.63 3.80
N ILE A 156 -10.94 -3.68 2.99
CA ILE A 156 -9.63 -4.14 2.52
C ILE A 156 -9.72 -4.36 1.01
N ILE A 157 -8.72 -3.85 0.27
CA ILE A 157 -8.51 -4.17 -1.14
C ILE A 157 -7.15 -4.87 -1.23
N VAL A 158 -7.18 -6.16 -1.57
CA VAL A 158 -6.01 -7.03 -1.51
C VAL A 158 -5.82 -7.81 -2.81
N PRO A 159 -4.60 -7.84 -3.37
CA PRO A 159 -4.29 -8.73 -4.48
C PRO A 159 -4.35 -10.21 -4.04
N HIS A 160 -4.90 -11.03 -4.93
CA HIS A 160 -4.91 -12.48 -4.80
C HIS A 160 -4.21 -13.07 -6.03
N THR A 161 -3.04 -13.64 -5.79
CA THR A 161 -2.18 -14.28 -6.80
C THR A 161 -2.30 -15.81 -6.69
N GLU A 162 -1.65 -16.52 -7.59
CA GLU A 162 -1.51 -18.00 -7.48
C GLU A 162 -0.81 -18.43 -6.18
N SER A 163 0.05 -17.56 -5.64
CA SER A 163 0.75 -17.78 -4.36
C SER A 163 -0.09 -17.44 -3.13
N GLY A 164 -1.27 -16.84 -3.32
CA GLY A 164 -2.17 -16.41 -2.27
C GLY A 164 -2.34 -14.89 -2.20
N TYR A 165 -2.79 -14.42 -1.05
CA TYR A 165 -3.00 -12.98 -0.81
C TYR A 165 -1.70 -12.24 -0.58
N GLU A 166 -1.64 -11.00 -1.08
CA GLU A 166 -0.52 -10.08 -0.90
C GLU A 166 -0.88 -8.92 0.06
N PRO A 167 -1.04 -9.21 1.35
CA PRO A 167 -1.56 -8.24 2.31
C PRO A 167 -0.59 -7.11 2.64
N LEU A 168 0.67 -7.21 2.23
CA LEU A 168 1.68 -6.15 2.36
C LEU A 168 1.89 -5.37 1.05
N HIS A 169 0.92 -5.49 0.13
CA HIS A 169 0.77 -4.66 -1.06
C HIS A 169 -0.73 -4.39 -1.26
N ALA A 170 -1.38 -3.78 -0.27
CA ALA A 170 -2.83 -3.72 -0.17
C ALA A 170 -3.30 -2.40 0.44
N LEU A 171 -4.58 -2.05 0.24
CA LEU A 171 -5.22 -0.91 0.90
C LEU A 171 -6.04 -1.37 2.09
N TYR A 172 -6.00 -0.56 3.13
CA TYR A 172 -6.76 -0.75 4.35
C TYR A 172 -7.53 0.51 4.71
N ASN A 173 -8.84 0.36 4.93
CA ASN A 173 -9.68 1.42 5.47
C ASN A 173 -9.44 1.56 6.97
N ARG A 174 -9.65 2.76 7.51
CA ARG A 174 -9.58 3.01 8.95
C ARG A 174 -10.54 2.16 9.80
N SER A 175 -11.63 1.68 9.20
CA SER A 175 -12.55 0.71 9.82
C SER A 175 -11.86 -0.57 10.28
N CYS A 176 -10.72 -0.92 9.68
CA CYS A 176 -9.92 -2.10 10.05
C CYS A 176 -9.25 -1.99 11.43
N ILE A 177 -9.10 -0.77 12.01
CA ILE A 177 -8.34 -0.56 13.26
C ILE A 177 -8.91 -1.43 14.40
N SER A 178 -10.21 -1.34 14.67
CA SER A 178 -10.82 -2.07 15.79
C SER A 178 -10.77 -3.59 15.63
N PRO A 179 -11.11 -4.18 14.48
CA PRO A 179 -10.92 -5.62 14.24
C PRO A 179 -9.44 -6.06 14.36
N MET A 180 -8.49 -5.27 13.84
CA MET A 180 -7.06 -5.57 13.96
C MET A 180 -6.59 -5.59 15.41
N LEU A 181 -6.97 -4.59 16.21
CA LEU A 181 -6.65 -4.55 17.64
C LEU A 181 -7.24 -5.75 18.40
N THR A 182 -8.45 -6.18 18.02
CA THR A 182 -9.10 -7.37 18.59
C THR A 182 -8.29 -8.64 18.26
N LEU A 183 -7.79 -8.81 17.04
CA LEU A 183 -6.93 -9.93 16.70
C LEU A 183 -5.61 -9.90 17.47
N LEU A 184 -4.98 -8.73 17.54
CA LEU A 184 -3.72 -8.54 18.29
C LEU A 184 -3.87 -8.89 19.78
N SER A 185 -4.97 -8.49 20.42
CA SER A 185 -5.24 -8.83 21.83
C SER A 185 -5.44 -10.33 22.06
N ARG A 186 -5.83 -11.06 21.01
CA ARG A 186 -5.96 -12.54 21.02
C ARG A 186 -4.72 -13.26 20.55
N HIS A 187 -3.61 -12.56 20.35
CA HIS A 187 -2.35 -13.09 19.78
C HIS A 187 -2.53 -13.75 18.39
N ILE A 188 -3.46 -13.24 17.59
CA ILE A 188 -3.67 -13.66 16.19
C ILE A 188 -2.99 -12.64 15.29
N PHE A 189 -1.92 -13.04 14.59
CA PHE A 189 -1.08 -12.14 13.80
C PHE A 189 -1.29 -12.26 12.29
N ARG A 190 -2.07 -13.24 11.87
CA ARG A 190 -2.35 -13.49 10.45
C ARG A 190 -3.36 -12.47 9.95
N ILE A 191 -2.98 -11.69 8.94
CA ILE A 191 -3.83 -10.61 8.39
C ILE A 191 -5.12 -11.16 7.77
N SER A 192 -5.06 -12.31 7.09
CA SER A 192 -6.26 -12.94 6.49
C SER A 192 -7.30 -13.40 7.52
N ALA A 193 -6.97 -13.44 8.80
CA ALA A 193 -7.94 -13.70 9.86
C ALA A 193 -8.97 -12.56 10.03
N LEU A 194 -8.71 -11.39 9.43
CA LEU A 194 -9.66 -10.26 9.38
C LEU A 194 -10.80 -10.48 8.37
N PHE A 195 -10.54 -11.25 7.31
CA PHE A 195 -11.42 -11.32 6.14
C PHE A 195 -12.87 -11.73 6.44
N PRO A 196 -13.14 -12.65 7.39
CA PRO A 196 -14.51 -12.99 7.77
C PRO A 196 -15.30 -11.85 8.44
N TYR A 197 -14.64 -10.80 8.91
CA TYR A 197 -15.23 -9.72 9.70
C TYR A 197 -15.33 -8.39 8.95
N LEU A 198 -14.84 -8.33 7.71
CA LEU A 198 -14.67 -7.10 6.94
C LEU A 198 -15.13 -7.29 5.48
N VAL A 199 -15.47 -6.20 4.84
CA VAL A 199 -15.74 -6.19 3.40
C VAL A 199 -14.41 -6.22 2.66
N VAL A 200 -14.05 -7.37 2.10
CA VAL A 200 -12.80 -7.58 1.39
C VAL A 200 -13.05 -7.60 -0.11
N LYS A 201 -12.36 -6.72 -0.83
CA LYS A 201 -12.30 -6.75 -2.29
C LYS A 201 -11.01 -7.42 -2.73
N GLU A 202 -11.15 -8.62 -3.26
CA GLU A 202 -10.04 -9.36 -3.85
C GLU A 202 -9.77 -8.89 -5.27
N LEU A 203 -8.56 -8.48 -5.54
CA LEU A 203 -8.09 -8.19 -6.89
C LEU A 203 -7.44 -9.43 -7.45
N GLN A 204 -8.17 -10.16 -8.28
CA GLN A 204 -7.62 -11.29 -9.03
C GLN A 204 -6.52 -10.82 -9.96
N GLN A 205 -5.69 -11.72 -10.46
CA GLN A 205 -4.53 -11.41 -11.29
C GLN A 205 -4.85 -10.37 -12.39
N LYS A 206 -4.13 -9.25 -12.35
CA LYS A 206 -4.30 -8.11 -13.25
C LYS A 206 -3.00 -7.86 -14.04
N PRO A 207 -3.08 -7.32 -15.27
CA PRO A 207 -1.89 -6.99 -16.04
C PRO A 207 -0.92 -6.03 -15.33
N TYR A 208 -1.43 -5.13 -14.48
CA TYR A 208 -0.60 -4.19 -13.72
C TYR A 208 0.10 -4.82 -12.50
N PHE A 209 -0.15 -6.11 -12.21
CA PHE A 209 0.64 -6.88 -11.24
C PHE A 209 2.03 -7.25 -11.76
N PHE A 210 2.30 -6.91 -13.01
CA PHE A 210 3.62 -7.10 -13.62
C PHE A 210 4.18 -5.74 -14.07
N HIS A 211 5.44 -5.51 -13.75
CA HIS A 211 6.19 -4.35 -14.16
C HIS A 211 7.52 -4.80 -14.75
N ASN A 212 7.82 -4.40 -15.98
CA ASN A 212 8.99 -4.86 -16.74
C ASN A 212 9.13 -6.41 -16.80
N GLY A 213 8.01 -7.11 -16.92
CA GLY A 213 7.98 -8.57 -16.97
C GLY A 213 8.13 -9.29 -15.62
N LEU A 214 8.32 -8.56 -14.52
CA LEU A 214 8.45 -9.10 -13.18
C LEU A 214 7.20 -8.83 -12.35
N SER A 215 6.86 -9.76 -11.45
CA SER A 215 5.79 -9.54 -10.47
C SER A 215 6.14 -8.36 -9.56
N ILE A 216 5.17 -7.47 -9.31
CA ILE A 216 5.32 -6.39 -8.33
C ILE A 216 5.37 -6.91 -6.88
N PHE A 217 4.99 -8.16 -6.67
CA PHE A 217 5.01 -8.84 -5.35
C PHE A 217 6.28 -9.63 -5.11
N MET A 218 7.26 -9.52 -6.01
CA MET A 218 8.54 -10.22 -5.85
C MET A 218 9.27 -9.72 -4.61
N ASN A 219 9.55 -10.62 -3.68
CA ASN A 219 10.31 -10.32 -2.47
C ASN A 219 11.82 -10.43 -2.72
N VAL A 220 12.57 -9.50 -2.15
CA VAL A 220 14.03 -9.50 -2.15
C VAL A 220 14.50 -9.51 -0.70
N ASN A 221 15.04 -10.65 -0.27
CA ASN A 221 15.43 -10.90 1.12
C ASN A 221 16.94 -11.12 1.30
N THR A 222 17.64 -11.48 0.22
CA THR A 222 19.06 -11.84 0.23
C THR A 222 19.82 -11.11 -0.88
N ARG A 223 21.15 -11.10 -0.80
CA ARG A 223 22.00 -10.57 -1.89
C ARG A 223 21.84 -11.39 -3.18
N GLU A 224 21.58 -12.68 -3.05
CA GLU A 224 21.26 -13.58 -4.17
C GLU A 224 19.95 -13.18 -4.84
N ASP A 225 18.91 -12.83 -4.04
CA ASP A 225 17.64 -12.31 -4.57
C ASP A 225 17.87 -10.99 -5.33
N VAL A 226 18.71 -10.09 -4.79
CA VAL A 226 19.10 -8.85 -5.47
C VAL A 226 19.74 -9.17 -6.82
N ALA A 227 20.73 -10.05 -6.85
CA ALA A 227 21.42 -10.42 -8.08
C ALA A 227 20.47 -11.09 -9.09
N CYS A 228 19.51 -11.89 -8.61
CA CYS A 228 18.48 -12.50 -9.44
C CYS A 228 17.55 -11.44 -10.04
N ALA A 229 17.05 -10.53 -9.19
CA ALA A 229 16.16 -9.45 -9.60
C ALA A 229 16.82 -8.52 -10.66
N GLN A 230 18.10 -8.19 -10.47
CA GLN A 230 18.86 -7.40 -11.44
C GLN A 230 19.02 -8.12 -12.79
N ARG A 231 19.35 -9.42 -12.79
CA ARG A 231 19.42 -10.25 -14.01
C ARG A 231 18.10 -10.31 -14.76
N LEU A 232 17.00 -10.31 -14.03
CA LEU A 232 15.65 -10.31 -14.59
C LEU A 232 15.15 -8.91 -15.03
N GLY A 233 15.96 -7.87 -14.87
CA GLY A 233 15.67 -6.53 -15.39
C GLY A 233 15.15 -5.52 -14.36
N LEU A 234 15.22 -5.81 -13.06
CA LEU A 234 14.96 -4.81 -12.03
C LEU A 234 16.12 -3.79 -12.02
N ARG A 235 15.84 -2.59 -12.49
CA ARG A 235 16.80 -1.49 -12.64
C ARG A 235 16.62 -0.45 -11.55
#